data_20c87ac4d0c8450d0c15dbb42f2b0343
#
_entry.id   20c87ac4d0c8450d0c15dbb42f2b0343
#
_cell.length_a   1.000
_cell.length_b   1.000
_cell.length_c   1.000
_cell.angle_alpha   90.00
_cell.angle_beta   90.00
_cell.angle_gamma   90.00
#
_symmetry.space_group_name_H-M   'P 1'
#
loop_
_entity.id
_entity.type
_entity.pdbx_description
1 polymer ?
#
loop_
_entity_poly.entity_id
_entity_poly.type
_entity_poly.pdbx_seq_one_letter_code
_entity_poly.pdbx_strand_id
1 'polypeptide(L)'
;NKTQTGRPTQYYFDRRTTPSLILWPTPENSTDSLIYYYVRRIQDADTQINTTDAPFRFLPCVIAGLSYYLAMKKAPDRIQLLKSVYEEEFQRASDEDDDRVPLKLTPDIKFLRV
;
A
#
# COMPACT_ATOMS: atom_id res chain seq x y z
N ASN A 1 14.48 31.35 8.96
CA ASN A 1 14.68 32.17 7.77
C ASN A 1 14.12 31.43 6.56
N LYS A 2 12.95 31.86 6.05
CA LYS A 2 12.23 31.17 4.95
C LYS A 2 12.84 31.44 3.56
N THR A 3 13.83 32.30 3.47
CA THR A 3 14.45 32.75 2.22
C THR A 3 15.79 32.09 1.90
N GLN A 4 16.21 31.13 2.75
CA GLN A 4 17.45 30.42 2.48
C GLN A 4 17.25 29.44 1.34
N THR A 5 18.07 29.55 0.30
CA THR A 5 18.14 28.64 -0.84
C THR A 5 19.33 27.70 -0.70
N GLY A 6 19.22 26.51 -1.28
CA GLY A 6 20.28 25.52 -1.23
C GLY A 6 19.73 24.11 -1.48
N ARG A 7 20.60 23.11 -1.36
CA ARG A 7 20.16 21.71 -1.46
C ARG A 7 19.32 21.35 -0.23
N PRO A 8 18.07 20.89 -0.41
CA PRO A 8 17.20 20.50 0.70
C PRO A 8 17.81 19.40 1.57
N THR A 9 17.78 19.62 2.87
CA THR A 9 18.25 18.66 3.88
C THR A 9 17.19 18.25 4.87
N GLN A 10 16.08 18.98 4.90
CA GLN A 10 14.96 18.75 5.79
C GLN A 10 13.65 18.78 4.99
N TYR A 11 12.67 18.05 5.50
CA TYR A 11 11.32 18.07 4.92
C TYR A 11 10.27 18.09 6.01
N TYR A 12 9.12 18.67 5.68
CA TYR A 12 7.92 18.63 6.49
C TYR A 12 6.75 18.17 5.64
N PHE A 13 6.03 17.17 6.10
CA PHE A 13 4.85 16.65 5.42
C PHE A 13 3.58 17.17 6.07
N ASP A 14 2.85 18.04 5.37
CA ASP A 14 1.56 18.58 5.82
C ASP A 14 0.43 17.61 5.40
N ARG A 15 -0.26 17.04 6.40
CA ARG A 15 -1.30 16.02 6.22
C ARG A 15 -2.71 16.60 6.16
N ARG A 16 -2.90 17.76 5.57
CA ARG A 16 -4.23 18.30 5.34
C ARG A 16 -5.00 17.53 4.27
N THR A 17 -6.22 17.96 3.98
CA THR A 17 -7.08 17.40 2.92
C THR A 17 -6.34 17.35 1.57
N THR A 18 -5.54 18.35 1.28
CA THR A 18 -4.57 18.34 0.18
C THR A 18 -3.18 18.26 0.78
N PRO A 19 -2.57 17.07 0.81
CA PRO A 19 -1.27 16.92 1.42
C PRO A 19 -0.18 17.65 0.62
N SER A 20 0.77 18.25 1.31
CA SER A 20 1.91 18.92 0.69
C SER A 20 3.23 18.56 1.37
N LEU A 21 4.28 18.47 0.57
CA LEU A 21 5.64 18.25 1.04
C LEU A 21 6.41 19.58 0.96
N ILE A 22 6.86 20.06 2.09
CA ILE A 22 7.64 21.30 2.20
C ILE A 22 9.09 20.92 2.41
N LEU A 23 9.96 21.44 1.57
CA LEU A 23 11.40 21.22 1.64
C LEU A 23 12.12 22.45 2.20
N TRP A 24 13.16 22.21 2.99
CA TRP A 24 14.01 23.27 3.49
C TRP A 24 15.49 22.85 3.46
N PRO A 25 16.41 23.71 3.03
CA PRO A 25 16.22 25.00 2.34
C PRO A 25 15.46 24.88 1.01
N THR A 26 14.98 26.00 0.50
CA THR A 26 14.30 26.02 -0.82
C THR A 26 15.29 25.62 -1.93
N PRO A 27 14.93 24.68 -2.84
CA PRO A 27 15.80 24.28 -3.93
C PRO A 27 16.28 25.49 -4.75
N GLU A 28 17.56 25.51 -5.13
CA GLU A 28 18.13 26.60 -5.93
C GLU A 28 17.75 26.52 -7.40
N ASN A 29 17.42 25.33 -7.89
CA ASN A 29 17.12 25.08 -9.29
C ASN A 29 15.91 24.15 -9.45
N SER A 30 15.37 24.11 -10.66
CA SER A 30 14.23 23.26 -11.03
C SER A 30 14.63 21.92 -11.67
N THR A 31 15.93 21.63 -11.74
CA THR A 31 16.46 20.42 -12.39
C THR A 31 16.64 19.26 -11.42
N ASP A 32 16.60 19.52 -10.12
CA ASP A 32 16.71 18.48 -9.10
C ASP A 32 15.43 17.64 -9.02
N SER A 33 15.60 16.33 -8.90
CA SER A 33 14.50 15.39 -8.72
C SER A 33 14.44 14.92 -7.26
N LEU A 34 13.25 14.95 -6.69
CA LEU A 34 12.98 14.37 -5.40
C LEU A 34 12.28 13.02 -5.59
N ILE A 35 12.89 11.95 -5.11
CA ILE A 35 12.30 10.62 -5.09
C ILE A 35 11.88 10.33 -3.66
N TYR A 36 10.61 9.99 -3.46
CA TYR A 36 10.08 9.62 -2.15
C TYR A 36 9.09 8.47 -2.26
N TYR A 37 9.04 7.65 -1.22
CA TYR A 37 8.07 6.57 -1.09
C TYR A 37 6.97 7.01 -0.12
N TYR A 38 5.74 6.70 -0.45
CA TYR A 38 4.60 7.02 0.40
C TYR A 38 3.55 5.91 0.37
N VAL A 39 2.82 5.80 1.46
CA VAL A 39 1.65 4.92 1.55
C VAL A 39 0.41 5.76 1.28
N ARG A 40 -0.37 5.37 0.30
CA ARG A 40 -1.66 6.00 -0.01
C ARG A 40 -2.80 5.03 0.23
N ARG A 41 -3.99 5.57 0.46
CA ARG A 41 -5.20 4.76 0.44
C ARG A 41 -5.41 4.20 -0.98
N ILE A 42 -5.86 2.96 -1.06
CA ILE A 42 -6.28 2.34 -2.32
C ILE A 42 -7.42 3.17 -2.93
N GLN A 43 -7.33 3.44 -4.21
CA GLN A 43 -8.36 4.19 -4.92
C GLN A 43 -9.63 3.35 -5.06
N ASP A 44 -10.75 3.93 -4.67
CA ASP A 44 -12.06 3.30 -4.83
C ASP A 44 -12.50 3.33 -6.31
N ALA A 45 -13.21 2.30 -6.76
CA ALA A 45 -13.88 2.28 -8.05
C ALA A 45 -15.20 3.06 -7.93
N ASP A 46 -15.15 4.39 -8.01
CA ASP A 46 -16.29 5.28 -7.81
C ASP A 46 -17.09 5.55 -9.09
N THR A 47 -16.52 5.27 -10.26
CA THR A 47 -17.13 5.45 -11.57
C THR A 47 -16.95 4.24 -12.46
N GLN A 48 -17.72 4.14 -13.55
CA GLN A 48 -17.58 3.05 -14.54
C GLN A 48 -16.24 3.07 -15.30
N ILE A 49 -15.48 4.14 -15.17
CA ILE A 49 -14.21 4.35 -15.90
C ILE A 49 -13.01 4.01 -15.03
N ASN A 50 -13.15 4.14 -13.70
CA ASN A 50 -12.06 3.90 -12.78
C ASN A 50 -11.90 2.39 -12.49
N THR A 51 -10.69 1.91 -12.70
CA THR A 51 -10.29 0.56 -12.25
C THR A 51 -9.85 0.61 -10.79
N THR A 52 -10.16 -0.44 -10.05
CA THR A 52 -9.66 -0.58 -8.68
C THR A 52 -8.14 -0.78 -8.65
N ASP A 53 -7.46 -0.16 -7.70
CA ASP A 53 -6.02 -0.36 -7.45
C ASP A 53 -5.69 -1.72 -6.76
N ALA A 54 -6.68 -2.60 -6.60
CA ALA A 54 -6.47 -3.88 -5.94
C ALA A 54 -5.50 -4.76 -6.76
N PRO A 55 -4.41 -5.27 -6.16
CA PRO A 55 -3.53 -6.21 -6.82
C PRO A 55 -4.27 -7.47 -7.28
N PHE A 56 -3.77 -8.14 -8.32
CA PHE A 56 -4.38 -9.32 -8.90
C PHE A 56 -4.69 -10.42 -7.86
N ARG A 57 -3.80 -10.62 -6.88
CA ARG A 57 -3.96 -11.60 -5.79
C ARG A 57 -5.17 -11.32 -4.89
N PHE A 58 -5.63 -10.07 -4.78
CA PHE A 58 -6.82 -9.69 -4.02
C PHE A 58 -8.11 -9.76 -4.83
N LEU A 59 -8.06 -10.03 -6.13
CA LEU A 59 -9.26 -10.05 -6.97
C LEU A 59 -10.31 -11.10 -6.52
N PRO A 60 -9.94 -12.36 -6.17
CA PRO A 60 -10.90 -13.32 -5.61
C PRO A 60 -11.54 -12.83 -4.31
N CYS A 61 -10.76 -12.21 -3.44
CA CYS A 61 -11.23 -11.61 -2.19
C CYS A 61 -12.23 -10.47 -2.45
N VAL A 62 -11.98 -9.59 -3.42
CA VAL A 62 -12.90 -8.51 -3.81
C VAL A 62 -14.22 -9.07 -4.31
N ILE A 63 -14.19 -10.11 -5.14
CA ILE A 63 -15.39 -10.78 -5.69
C ILE A 63 -16.19 -11.45 -4.56
N ALA A 64 -15.52 -12.17 -3.66
CA ALA A 64 -16.14 -12.82 -2.51
C ALA A 64 -16.76 -11.79 -1.56
N GLY A 65 -16.05 -10.70 -1.27
CA GLY A 65 -16.54 -9.60 -0.44
C GLY A 65 -17.76 -8.92 -1.05
N LEU A 66 -17.74 -8.63 -2.34
CA LEU A 66 -18.90 -8.07 -3.05
C LEU A 66 -20.12 -9.00 -2.98
N SER A 67 -19.90 -10.30 -3.17
CA SER A 67 -20.96 -11.32 -3.07
C SER A 67 -21.57 -11.37 -1.66
N TYR A 68 -20.73 -11.29 -0.63
CA TYR A 68 -21.15 -11.23 0.77
C TYR A 68 -22.00 -9.97 1.04
N TYR A 69 -21.55 -8.78 0.62
CA TYR A 69 -22.30 -7.53 0.81
C TYR A 69 -23.63 -7.52 0.04
N LEU A 70 -23.67 -8.08 -1.16
CA LEU A 70 -24.91 -8.23 -1.92
C LEU A 70 -25.88 -9.21 -1.23
N ALA A 71 -25.37 -10.30 -0.66
CA ALA A 71 -26.19 -11.27 0.06
C ALA A 71 -26.88 -10.67 1.29
N MET A 72 -26.25 -9.75 1.98
CA MET A 72 -26.87 -9.02 3.09
C MET A 72 -28.16 -8.28 2.68
N LYS A 73 -28.28 -7.89 1.39
CA LYS A 73 -29.44 -7.17 0.86
C LYS A 73 -30.45 -8.08 0.18
N LYS A 74 -30.02 -9.19 -0.44
CA LYS A 74 -30.83 -9.97 -1.38
C LYS A 74 -31.00 -11.44 -1.01
N ALA A 75 -30.11 -12.03 -0.22
CA ALA A 75 -30.08 -13.45 0.10
C ALA A 75 -29.57 -13.72 1.52
N PRO A 76 -30.36 -13.40 2.57
CA PRO A 76 -29.90 -13.49 3.96
C PRO A 76 -29.52 -14.91 4.40
N ASP A 77 -30.10 -15.91 3.81
CA ASP A 77 -29.80 -17.34 4.07
C ASP A 77 -28.38 -17.77 3.66
N ARG A 78 -27.73 -17.01 2.77
CA ARG A 78 -26.38 -17.30 2.26
C ARG A 78 -25.29 -16.50 2.94
N ILE A 79 -25.64 -15.60 3.86
CA ILE A 79 -24.68 -14.67 4.49
C ILE A 79 -23.55 -15.43 5.16
N GLN A 80 -23.84 -16.46 5.97
CA GLN A 80 -22.82 -17.19 6.74
C GLN A 80 -21.82 -17.90 5.83
N LEU A 81 -22.31 -18.55 4.77
CA LEU A 81 -21.45 -19.21 3.81
C LEU A 81 -20.55 -18.22 3.06
N LEU A 82 -21.14 -17.13 2.56
CA LEU A 82 -20.39 -16.12 1.81
C LEU A 82 -19.41 -15.34 2.68
N LYS A 83 -19.73 -15.16 3.97
CA LYS A 83 -18.81 -14.57 4.93
C LYS A 83 -17.59 -15.45 5.13
N SER A 84 -17.76 -16.76 5.33
CA SER A 84 -16.62 -17.66 5.52
C SER A 84 -15.72 -17.73 4.27
N VAL A 85 -16.32 -17.75 3.07
CA VAL A 85 -15.56 -17.69 1.81
C VAL A 85 -14.76 -16.38 1.68
N TYR A 86 -15.38 -15.25 2.04
CA TYR A 86 -14.70 -13.96 2.00
C TYR A 86 -13.52 -13.91 2.98
N GLU A 87 -13.70 -14.39 4.22
CA GLU A 87 -12.65 -14.43 5.23
C GLU A 87 -11.49 -15.34 4.81
N GLU A 88 -11.77 -16.49 4.21
CA GLU A 88 -10.77 -17.42 3.67
C GLU A 88 -9.97 -16.81 2.53
N GLU A 89 -10.64 -16.18 1.56
CA GLU A 89 -9.97 -15.53 0.42
C GLU A 89 -9.16 -14.31 0.88
N PHE A 90 -9.65 -13.55 1.87
CA PHE A 90 -8.91 -12.44 2.44
C PHE A 90 -7.64 -12.92 3.14
N GLN A 91 -7.73 -14.00 3.96
CA GLN A 91 -6.57 -14.54 4.65
C GLN A 91 -5.53 -15.06 3.64
N ARG A 92 -5.97 -15.78 2.60
CA ARG A 92 -5.09 -16.27 1.55
C ARG A 92 -4.35 -15.12 0.83
N ALA A 93 -5.07 -14.07 0.45
CA ALA A 93 -4.47 -12.92 -0.22
C ALA A 93 -3.51 -12.16 0.70
N SER A 94 -3.83 -12.06 1.98
CA SER A 94 -2.97 -11.42 2.99
C SER A 94 -1.68 -12.22 3.22
N ASP A 95 -1.78 -13.54 3.34
CA ASP A 95 -0.61 -14.42 3.52
C ASP A 95 0.32 -14.38 2.29
N GLU A 96 -0.24 -14.19 1.09
CA GLU A 96 0.53 -14.02 -0.14
C GLU A 96 1.19 -12.64 -0.24
N ASP A 97 0.57 -11.61 0.36
CA ASP A 97 1.05 -10.23 0.36
C ASP A 97 2.09 -9.97 1.45
N ASP A 98 2.17 -10.82 2.46
CA ASP A 98 3.15 -10.68 3.53
C ASP A 98 4.57 -10.75 2.97
N ASP A 99 5.36 -9.70 3.26
CA ASP A 99 6.77 -9.65 2.92
C ASP A 99 7.52 -10.81 3.59
N ARG A 100 7.99 -11.74 2.78
CA ARG A 100 8.88 -12.79 3.26
C ARG A 100 10.13 -12.13 3.80
N VAL A 101 10.37 -12.28 5.10
CA VAL A 101 11.60 -11.80 5.75
C VAL A 101 12.79 -12.28 4.92
N PRO A 102 13.64 -11.38 4.41
CA PRO A 102 14.80 -11.80 3.62
C PRO A 102 15.69 -12.68 4.48
N LEU A 103 15.85 -13.92 4.05
CA LEU A 103 16.73 -14.90 4.70
C LEU A 103 18.17 -14.41 4.53
N LYS A 104 18.69 -13.74 5.56
CA LYS A 104 20.09 -13.32 5.59
C LYS A 104 20.97 -14.55 5.90
N LEU A 105 21.40 -15.22 4.84
CA LEU A 105 22.41 -16.27 4.95
C LEU A 105 23.76 -15.62 5.29
N THR A 106 24.13 -15.62 6.55
CA THR A 106 25.49 -15.30 6.98
C THR A 106 26.34 -16.56 6.79
N PRO A 107 27.37 -16.53 5.92
CA PRO A 107 28.30 -17.66 5.80
C PRO A 107 28.94 -17.92 7.16
N ASP A 108 29.02 -19.19 7.58
CA ASP A 108 29.73 -19.59 8.80
C ASP A 108 31.22 -19.33 8.60
N ILE A 109 31.77 -18.35 9.33
CA ILE A 109 33.18 -17.93 9.24
C ILE A 109 34.14 -19.04 9.69
N LYS A 110 33.64 -20.12 10.31
CA LYS A 110 34.47 -21.24 10.78
C LYS A 110 35.23 -21.98 9.66
N PHE A 111 34.74 -21.87 8.41
CA PHE A 111 35.42 -22.46 7.25
C PHE A 111 36.54 -21.60 6.63
N LEU A 112 36.74 -20.38 7.12
CA LEU A 112 37.78 -19.46 6.64
C LEU A 112 39.04 -19.41 7.51
N ARG A 113 39.21 -20.35 8.45
CA ARG A 113 40.49 -20.55 9.12
C ARG A 113 41.36 -21.46 8.27
N VAL A 114 42.15 -20.85 7.42
CA VAL A 114 43.36 -21.43 6.88
C VAL A 114 44.49 -21.25 7.89
#